data_4b988f773b485e5ec554cd19814047ac
#
_entry.id   4b988f773b485e5ec554cd19814047ac
#
_cell.length_a   1.000
_cell.length_b   1.000
_cell.length_c   1.000
_cell.angle_alpha   90.00
_cell.angle_beta   90.00
_cell.angle_gamma   90.00
#
_symmetry.space_group_name_H-M   'P 1'
#
loop_
_entity.id
_entity.type
_entity.pdbx_description
1 polymer ?
#
loop_
_entity_poly.entity_id
_entity_poly.type
_entity_poly.pdbx_seq_one_letter_code
_entity_poly.pdbx_strand_id
1 'polypeptide(L)'
;KKSKNFIILLSGLVFYSWGEPIYVVVMLISTMIDYFAGLVMNHFEGKKLPRKLCLIVSVVMNLGLLGVFKYSGFIAENINAIAGSQIIDINNMNFFGIDFLPMNMLPIGISFFTFQSMSYTIDLYMGNVKVQKNPISFAAFVTLFPQIVAGPIVRYDDVAKELDDRTITLDLIYDGIIRFIIGLSKKVLIANSIGALWTAVKSTDISQVSVVSSWLGILAFTFQIYFDFSGYSDMAIGLGKMMGFHFPENFNYPYLSKSISEFWRRWHITLGSWFKSYVYFPLGGNRKGMPRTIMNLAITWFLTGVWHGASWNFILWGSLYGVVIILEKLFLGKWLQKIPAVFCHIYTMLLVILGWVLFDTADLPTAFAYAANMFGAGGTPFIDSTAMYQISTYGITFIICIIGCTDLPKLAVEYLKKKLPLLINYGGIAGLMGMFVMCAAYLVDQTYNPFLYFNF
;
A
#
# COMPACT_ATOMS: atom_id res chain seq x y z
N LYS A 1 12.78 8.10 -28.74
CA LYS A 1 12.39 7.03 -27.79
C LYS A 1 13.41 6.87 -26.65
N LYS A 2 14.69 6.60 -26.93
CA LYS A 2 15.74 6.38 -25.91
C LYS A 2 15.92 7.55 -24.95
N SER A 3 15.79 8.79 -25.41
CA SER A 3 15.91 9.99 -24.58
C SER A 3 14.78 10.12 -23.55
N LYS A 4 13.53 9.72 -23.88
CA LYS A 4 12.40 9.79 -22.94
C LYS A 4 12.61 8.88 -21.73
N ASN A 5 13.07 7.64 -21.94
CA ASN A 5 13.33 6.71 -20.84
C ASN A 5 14.57 7.10 -20.03
N PHE A 6 15.59 7.69 -20.68
CA PHE A 6 16.75 8.23 -19.98
C PHE A 6 16.37 9.37 -19.02
N ILE A 7 15.51 10.29 -19.47
CA ILE A 7 15.00 11.38 -18.61
C ILE A 7 14.25 10.81 -17.39
N ILE A 8 13.37 9.81 -17.62
CA ILE A 8 12.64 9.16 -16.53
C ILE A 8 13.59 8.48 -15.54
N LEU A 9 14.57 7.74 -16.04
CA LEU A 9 15.60 7.11 -15.21
C LEU A 9 16.33 8.16 -14.35
N LEU A 10 16.81 9.23 -15.00
CA LEU A 10 17.53 10.29 -14.28
C LEU A 10 16.64 10.97 -13.24
N SER A 11 15.41 11.33 -13.61
CA SER A 11 14.44 11.94 -12.66
C SER A 11 14.12 11.01 -11.50
N GLY A 12 13.94 9.71 -11.76
CA GLY A 12 13.69 8.70 -10.73
C GLY A 12 14.87 8.52 -9.78
N LEU A 13 16.09 8.47 -10.31
CA LEU A 13 17.30 8.39 -9.50
C LEU A 13 17.49 9.65 -8.64
N VAL A 14 17.31 10.84 -9.20
CA VAL A 14 17.38 12.11 -8.44
C VAL A 14 16.32 12.14 -7.34
N PHE A 15 15.08 11.79 -7.67
CA PHE A 15 13.99 11.75 -6.70
C PHE A 15 14.27 10.78 -5.54
N TYR A 16 14.70 9.56 -5.85
CA TYR A 16 14.98 8.57 -4.82
C TYR A 16 16.22 8.93 -3.99
N SER A 17 17.30 9.38 -4.63
CA SER A 17 18.53 9.78 -3.94
C SER A 17 18.35 11.02 -3.07
N TRP A 18 17.35 11.87 -3.37
CA TRP A 18 17.02 13.02 -2.52
C TRP A 18 16.50 12.59 -1.13
N GLY A 19 15.66 11.55 -1.09
CA GLY A 19 15.15 10.97 0.16
C GLY A 19 16.09 9.95 0.78
N GLU A 20 16.77 9.14 -0.07
CA GLU A 20 17.55 7.97 0.31
C GLU A 20 18.90 7.91 -0.43
N PRO A 21 19.83 8.82 -0.12
CA PRO A 21 21.08 8.98 -0.89
C PRO A 21 21.96 7.72 -0.88
N ILE A 22 21.91 6.95 0.20
CA ILE A 22 22.73 5.74 0.37
C ILE A 22 22.03 4.52 -0.23
N TYR A 23 20.74 4.36 0.03
CA TYR A 23 20.00 3.14 -0.34
C TYR A 23 19.60 3.07 -1.82
N VAL A 24 19.84 4.12 -2.60
CA VAL A 24 19.76 4.07 -4.06
C VAL A 24 20.64 2.95 -4.65
N VAL A 25 21.75 2.63 -3.97
CA VAL A 25 22.64 1.52 -4.36
C VAL A 25 21.92 0.17 -4.26
N VAL A 26 21.14 -0.05 -3.20
CA VAL A 26 20.36 -1.29 -2.99
C VAL A 26 19.32 -1.46 -4.11
N MET A 27 18.62 -0.38 -4.47
CA MET A 27 17.66 -0.39 -5.58
C MET A 27 18.35 -0.69 -6.91
N LEU A 28 19.53 -0.13 -7.18
CA LEU A 28 20.30 -0.40 -8.39
C LEU A 28 20.80 -1.86 -8.42
N ILE A 29 21.24 -2.41 -7.29
CA ILE A 29 21.64 -3.84 -7.18
C ILE A 29 20.46 -4.73 -7.53
N SER A 30 19.27 -4.51 -6.92
CA SER A 30 18.05 -5.26 -7.24
C SER A 30 17.69 -5.16 -8.73
N THR A 31 17.76 -3.95 -9.30
CA THR A 31 17.53 -3.71 -10.73
C THR A 31 18.49 -4.51 -11.60
N MET A 32 19.79 -4.52 -11.28
CA MET A 32 20.81 -5.25 -12.04
C MET A 32 20.61 -6.76 -11.96
N ILE A 33 20.30 -7.30 -10.77
CA ILE A 33 19.99 -8.73 -10.58
C ILE A 33 18.91 -9.16 -11.56
N ASP A 34 17.78 -8.46 -11.63
CA ASP A 34 16.66 -8.87 -12.46
C ASP A 34 16.89 -8.60 -13.95
N TYR A 35 17.59 -7.53 -14.30
CA TYR A 35 17.99 -7.27 -15.68
C TYR A 35 18.87 -8.40 -16.23
N PHE A 36 19.94 -8.77 -15.52
CA PHE A 36 20.84 -9.84 -15.95
C PHE A 36 20.15 -11.21 -15.90
N ALA A 37 19.32 -11.47 -14.90
CA ALA A 37 18.50 -12.68 -14.86
C ALA A 37 17.61 -12.80 -16.11
N GLY A 38 17.01 -11.68 -16.55
CA GLY A 38 16.21 -11.64 -17.79
C GLY A 38 17.03 -11.96 -19.03
N LEU A 39 18.24 -11.40 -19.15
CA LEU A 39 19.14 -11.71 -20.28
C LEU A 39 19.59 -13.18 -20.28
N VAL A 40 19.96 -13.72 -19.13
CA VAL A 40 20.37 -15.13 -18.97
C VAL A 40 19.21 -16.07 -19.29
N MET A 41 17.97 -15.78 -18.79
CA MET A 41 16.79 -16.56 -19.12
C MET A 41 16.48 -16.56 -20.63
N ASN A 42 16.71 -15.44 -21.30
CA ASN A 42 16.53 -15.36 -22.75
C ASN A 42 17.62 -16.16 -23.50
N HIS A 43 18.87 -16.15 -23.03
CA HIS A 43 19.96 -16.96 -23.63
C HIS A 43 19.62 -18.46 -23.55
N PHE A 44 18.97 -18.91 -22.51
CA PHE A 44 18.54 -20.29 -22.34
C PHE A 44 17.09 -20.53 -22.80
N GLU A 45 16.58 -19.77 -23.77
CA GLU A 45 15.25 -19.97 -24.32
C GLU A 45 15.06 -21.43 -24.79
N GLY A 46 13.92 -22.03 -24.46
CA GLY A 46 13.63 -23.46 -24.70
C GLY A 46 14.18 -24.44 -23.65
N LYS A 47 15.13 -24.05 -22.80
CA LYS A 47 15.74 -24.94 -21.77
C LYS A 47 15.09 -24.68 -20.40
N LYS A 48 14.17 -25.57 -19.97
CA LYS A 48 13.40 -25.38 -18.72
C LYS A 48 14.24 -25.24 -17.47
N LEU A 49 15.24 -26.13 -17.26
CA LEU A 49 16.01 -26.20 -16.01
C LEU A 49 16.90 -24.95 -15.80
N PRO A 50 17.74 -24.51 -16.76
CA PRO A 50 18.51 -23.28 -16.60
C PRO A 50 17.66 -22.04 -16.35
N ARG A 51 16.54 -21.89 -17.07
CA ARG A 51 15.59 -20.78 -16.87
C ARG A 51 14.99 -20.79 -15.46
N LYS A 52 14.60 -21.98 -14.95
CA LYS A 52 14.07 -22.13 -13.59
C LYS A 52 15.11 -21.79 -12.52
N LEU A 53 16.35 -22.24 -12.71
CA LEU A 53 17.44 -21.92 -11.77
C LEU A 53 17.73 -20.42 -11.75
N CYS A 54 17.76 -19.78 -12.91
CA CYS A 54 17.93 -18.33 -13.01
C CYS A 54 16.81 -17.56 -12.29
N LEU A 55 15.54 -17.96 -12.46
CA LEU A 55 14.42 -17.40 -11.72
C LEU A 55 14.60 -17.57 -10.20
N ILE A 56 14.95 -18.78 -9.75
CA ILE A 56 15.15 -19.04 -8.30
C ILE A 56 16.25 -18.14 -7.74
N VAL A 57 17.38 -18.00 -8.44
CA VAL A 57 18.48 -17.13 -8.01
C VAL A 57 18.01 -15.68 -7.92
N SER A 58 17.33 -15.15 -8.93
CA SER A 58 16.78 -13.79 -8.92
C SER A 58 15.83 -13.58 -7.72
N VAL A 59 14.86 -14.47 -7.53
CA VAL A 59 13.91 -14.40 -6.41
C VAL A 59 14.61 -14.48 -5.05
N VAL A 60 15.55 -15.41 -4.88
CA VAL A 60 16.29 -15.57 -3.62
C VAL A 60 17.14 -14.34 -3.31
N MET A 61 17.82 -13.77 -4.31
CA MET A 61 18.62 -12.55 -4.10
C MET A 61 17.76 -11.34 -3.73
N ASN A 62 16.64 -11.12 -4.43
CA ASN A 62 15.74 -10.01 -4.14
C ASN A 62 15.04 -10.14 -2.78
N LEU A 63 14.52 -11.34 -2.46
CA LEU A 63 13.95 -11.62 -1.14
C LEU A 63 15.03 -11.62 -0.04
N GLY A 64 16.26 -11.98 -0.37
CA GLY A 64 17.41 -11.89 0.53
C GLY A 64 17.73 -10.44 0.89
N LEU A 65 17.79 -9.54 -0.10
CA LEU A 65 17.97 -8.10 0.14
C LEU A 65 16.82 -7.54 1.00
N LEU A 66 15.57 -7.86 0.65
CA LEU A 66 14.41 -7.48 1.45
C LEU A 66 14.51 -8.05 2.87
N GLY A 67 14.93 -9.31 3.00
CA GLY A 67 15.12 -10.01 4.27
C GLY A 67 16.13 -9.32 5.19
N VAL A 68 17.26 -8.92 4.62
CA VAL A 68 18.32 -8.24 5.37
C VAL A 68 17.86 -6.88 5.90
N PHE A 69 17.31 -6.04 5.05
CA PHE A 69 16.96 -4.66 5.46
C PHE A 69 15.63 -4.56 6.22
N LYS A 70 14.69 -5.46 6.00
CA LYS A 70 13.37 -5.39 6.64
C LYS A 70 13.22 -6.29 7.86
N TYR A 71 13.86 -7.47 7.87
CA TYR A 71 13.56 -8.49 8.89
C TYR A 71 14.71 -8.80 9.83
N SER A 72 15.94 -8.31 9.57
CA SER A 72 17.11 -8.61 10.43
C SER A 72 16.90 -8.13 11.87
N GLY A 73 16.34 -6.93 12.09
CA GLY A 73 16.00 -6.41 13.41
C GLY A 73 15.02 -7.33 14.15
N PHE A 74 13.90 -7.65 13.51
CA PHE A 74 12.88 -8.52 14.07
C PHE A 74 13.41 -9.93 14.40
N ILE A 75 14.25 -10.49 13.54
CA ILE A 75 14.90 -11.78 13.78
C ILE A 75 15.84 -11.68 14.97
N ALA A 76 16.67 -10.63 15.04
CA ALA A 76 17.61 -10.42 16.14
C ALA A 76 16.87 -10.24 17.48
N GLU A 77 15.80 -9.46 17.52
CA GLU A 77 14.94 -9.27 18.71
C GLU A 77 14.36 -10.61 19.21
N ASN A 78 13.80 -11.42 18.30
CA ASN A 78 13.24 -12.72 18.67
C ASN A 78 14.32 -13.70 19.16
N ILE A 79 15.51 -13.74 18.53
CA ILE A 79 16.62 -14.56 18.98
C ILE A 79 17.09 -14.12 20.38
N ASN A 80 17.25 -12.83 20.61
CA ASN A 80 17.65 -12.27 21.90
C ASN A 80 16.61 -12.57 22.99
N ALA A 81 15.31 -12.47 22.65
CA ALA A 81 14.23 -12.80 23.57
C ALA A 81 14.22 -14.30 23.97
N ILE A 82 14.44 -15.21 23.00
CA ILE A 82 14.54 -16.65 23.28
C ILE A 82 15.78 -16.98 24.12
N ALA A 83 16.89 -16.30 23.86
CA ALA A 83 18.16 -16.52 24.55
C ALA A 83 18.20 -15.89 25.97
N GLY A 84 17.29 -14.97 26.27
CA GLY A 84 17.29 -14.20 27.53
C GLY A 84 18.48 -13.25 27.67
N SER A 85 19.20 -12.96 26.56
CA SER A 85 20.40 -12.10 26.53
C SER A 85 20.56 -11.48 25.14
N GLN A 86 21.27 -10.33 25.06
CA GLN A 86 21.57 -9.68 23.79
C GLN A 86 22.73 -10.38 23.10
N ILE A 87 22.40 -11.40 22.27
CA ILE A 87 23.38 -12.14 21.45
C ILE A 87 23.69 -11.39 20.16
N ILE A 88 22.68 -10.75 19.56
CA ILE A 88 22.80 -10.03 18.29
C ILE A 88 22.53 -8.55 18.53
N ASP A 89 23.50 -7.71 18.23
CA ASP A 89 23.34 -6.24 18.22
C ASP A 89 23.23 -5.73 16.79
N ILE A 90 21.99 -5.58 16.32
CA ILE A 90 21.69 -5.14 14.94
C ILE A 90 22.15 -3.70 14.67
N ASN A 91 22.32 -2.87 15.73
CA ASN A 91 22.74 -1.47 15.56
C ASN A 91 24.20 -1.35 15.12
N ASN A 92 25.01 -2.36 15.39
CA ASN A 92 26.41 -2.43 15.01
C ASN A 92 26.65 -3.32 13.77
N MET A 93 25.58 -3.75 13.06
CA MET A 93 25.71 -4.58 11.87
C MET A 93 25.51 -3.77 10.59
N ASN A 94 26.45 -3.91 9.67
CA ASN A 94 26.41 -3.30 8.35
C ASN A 94 26.32 -4.35 7.26
N PHE A 95 25.66 -4.04 6.15
CA PHE A 95 25.51 -4.94 5.01
C PHE A 95 26.88 -5.23 4.39
N PHE A 96 27.31 -6.50 4.44
CA PHE A 96 28.66 -6.96 4.04
C PHE A 96 29.83 -6.18 4.65
N GLY A 97 29.68 -5.62 5.86
CA GLY A 97 30.72 -4.83 6.51
C GLY A 97 30.91 -3.44 5.89
N ILE A 98 29.95 -2.95 5.13
CA ILE A 98 29.99 -1.63 4.51
C ILE A 98 29.38 -0.62 5.48
N ASP A 99 30.20 0.24 6.09
CA ASP A 99 29.79 1.16 7.16
C ASP A 99 28.68 2.14 6.76
N PHE A 100 28.58 2.47 5.48
CA PHE A 100 27.54 3.37 5.00
C PHE A 100 26.21 2.66 4.63
N LEU A 101 26.09 1.33 4.84
CA LEU A 101 24.87 0.56 4.62
C LEU A 101 24.42 -0.13 5.91
N PRO A 102 23.92 0.60 6.92
CA PRO A 102 23.44 0.01 8.17
C PRO A 102 22.20 -0.84 7.94
N MET A 103 22.15 -2.00 8.61
CA MET A 103 21.06 -2.97 8.47
C MET A 103 19.84 -2.66 9.34
N ASN A 104 19.97 -1.74 10.29
CA ASN A 104 18.90 -1.31 11.19
C ASN A 104 17.98 -0.24 10.58
N MET A 105 18.25 0.23 9.37
CA MET A 105 17.42 1.20 8.65
C MET A 105 16.72 0.54 7.47
N LEU A 106 15.42 0.79 7.35
CA LEU A 106 14.60 0.28 6.25
C LEU A 106 14.66 1.25 5.06
N PRO A 107 15.23 0.84 3.90
CA PRO A 107 15.20 1.68 2.70
C PRO A 107 13.76 1.96 2.26
N ILE A 108 13.41 3.21 2.06
CA ILE A 108 12.07 3.62 1.62
C ILE A 108 11.72 2.90 0.30
N GLY A 109 10.54 2.27 0.26
CA GLY A 109 10.03 1.61 -0.95
C GLY A 109 10.70 0.27 -1.30
N ILE A 110 11.59 -0.30 -0.47
CA ILE A 110 12.25 -1.59 -0.77
C ILE A 110 11.24 -2.71 -1.07
N SER A 111 10.15 -2.78 -0.33
CA SER A 111 9.09 -3.76 -0.55
C SER A 111 8.40 -3.57 -1.91
N PHE A 112 8.27 -2.32 -2.39
CA PHE A 112 7.62 -1.98 -3.65
C PHE A 112 8.54 -2.27 -4.84
N PHE A 113 9.76 -1.69 -4.87
CA PHE A 113 10.64 -1.89 -6.02
C PHE A 113 11.11 -3.35 -6.15
N THR A 114 11.25 -4.10 -5.04
CA THR A 114 11.55 -5.52 -5.07
C THR A 114 10.42 -6.31 -5.74
N PHE A 115 9.16 -6.10 -5.34
CA PHE A 115 8.02 -6.77 -5.95
C PHE A 115 7.81 -6.37 -7.41
N GLN A 116 8.06 -5.11 -7.72
CA GLN A 116 7.98 -4.59 -9.07
C GLN A 116 9.04 -5.22 -9.97
N SER A 117 10.32 -5.24 -9.57
CA SER A 117 11.39 -5.78 -10.37
C SER A 117 11.27 -7.31 -10.52
N MET A 118 10.93 -8.03 -9.44
CA MET A 118 10.65 -9.47 -9.48
C MET A 118 9.49 -9.82 -10.42
N SER A 119 8.48 -8.95 -10.60
CA SER A 119 7.39 -9.22 -11.51
C SER A 119 7.89 -9.47 -12.95
N TYR A 120 8.92 -8.74 -13.38
CA TYR A 120 9.53 -8.93 -14.70
C TYR A 120 10.15 -10.32 -14.87
N THR A 121 10.97 -10.76 -13.92
CA THR A 121 11.65 -12.06 -14.03
C THR A 121 10.66 -13.22 -13.97
N ILE A 122 9.62 -13.11 -13.14
CA ILE A 122 8.56 -14.12 -13.05
C ILE A 122 7.73 -14.14 -14.33
N ASP A 123 7.29 -12.99 -14.85
CA ASP A 123 6.50 -12.89 -16.07
C ASP A 123 7.28 -13.34 -17.32
N LEU A 124 8.58 -13.04 -17.37
CA LEU A 124 9.48 -13.54 -18.44
C LEU A 124 9.62 -15.08 -18.39
N TYR A 125 9.73 -15.65 -17.19
CA TYR A 125 9.75 -17.10 -17.02
C TYR A 125 8.45 -17.76 -17.45
N MET A 126 7.30 -17.14 -17.11
CA MET A 126 5.96 -17.60 -17.48
C MET A 126 5.65 -17.40 -18.98
N GLY A 127 6.42 -16.57 -19.69
CA GLY A 127 6.20 -16.25 -21.09
C GLY A 127 5.16 -15.13 -21.32
N ASN A 128 4.80 -14.39 -20.27
CA ASN A 128 3.84 -13.29 -20.37
C ASN A 128 4.46 -12.06 -21.03
N VAL A 129 5.76 -11.84 -20.89
CA VAL A 129 6.50 -10.70 -21.41
C VAL A 129 7.73 -11.13 -22.19
N LYS A 130 8.22 -10.23 -23.05
CA LYS A 130 9.48 -10.40 -23.78
C LYS A 130 10.64 -9.81 -22.97
N VAL A 131 11.85 -10.33 -23.24
CA VAL A 131 13.06 -9.81 -22.58
C VAL A 131 13.30 -8.34 -22.93
N GLN A 132 13.54 -7.52 -21.93
CA GLN A 132 13.98 -6.14 -22.12
C GLN A 132 15.50 -6.10 -22.30
N LYS A 133 15.95 -5.82 -23.53
CA LYS A 133 17.36 -5.77 -23.86
C LYS A 133 18.02 -4.41 -23.57
N ASN A 134 17.20 -3.36 -23.41
CA ASN A 134 17.72 -2.02 -23.15
C ASN A 134 17.79 -1.78 -21.63
N PRO A 135 19.00 -1.65 -21.04
CA PRO A 135 19.18 -1.43 -19.62
C PRO A 135 18.53 -0.13 -19.12
N ILE A 136 18.56 0.93 -19.96
CA ILE A 136 17.94 2.22 -19.63
C ILE A 136 16.42 2.07 -19.48
N SER A 137 15.77 1.32 -20.39
CA SER A 137 14.33 1.12 -20.33
C SER A 137 13.93 0.27 -19.13
N PHE A 138 14.72 -0.76 -18.79
CA PHE A 138 14.46 -1.57 -17.61
C PHE A 138 14.71 -0.79 -16.32
N ALA A 139 15.82 -0.09 -16.21
CA ALA A 139 16.10 0.75 -15.06
C ALA A 139 15.05 1.88 -14.89
N ALA A 140 14.61 2.51 -16.00
CA ALA A 140 13.53 3.50 -15.98
C ALA A 140 12.20 2.93 -15.45
N PHE A 141 11.90 1.65 -15.70
CA PHE A 141 10.74 0.98 -15.13
C PHE A 141 10.84 0.85 -13.60
N VAL A 142 11.97 0.37 -13.10
CA VAL A 142 12.16 0.17 -11.65
C VAL A 142 12.22 1.49 -10.91
N THR A 143 12.91 2.50 -11.47
CA THR A 143 13.10 3.82 -10.85
C THR A 143 11.97 4.81 -11.12
N LEU A 144 10.86 4.39 -11.68
CA LEU A 144 9.74 5.25 -12.07
C LEU A 144 9.13 5.93 -10.84
N PHE A 145 9.54 7.17 -10.58
CA PHE A 145 9.36 7.85 -9.30
C PHE A 145 7.92 7.98 -8.79
N PRO A 146 6.85 8.06 -9.61
CA PRO A 146 5.51 8.17 -9.04
C PRO A 146 5.07 6.94 -8.24
N GLN A 147 5.61 5.78 -8.56
CA GLN A 147 5.20 4.50 -7.96
C GLN A 147 6.18 3.92 -6.94
N ILE A 148 7.45 4.39 -6.94
CA ILE A 148 8.55 3.71 -6.26
C ILE A 148 8.41 3.64 -4.74
N VAL A 149 7.72 4.60 -4.12
CA VAL A 149 7.66 4.74 -2.66
C VAL A 149 6.44 4.02 -2.08
N ALA A 150 5.22 4.34 -2.53
CA ALA A 150 3.97 3.78 -2.02
C ALA A 150 2.83 3.81 -3.06
N GLY A 151 3.17 3.85 -4.35
CA GLY A 151 2.19 3.87 -5.45
C GLY A 151 1.51 2.51 -5.67
N PRO A 152 0.70 2.39 -6.72
CA PRO A 152 0.28 1.09 -7.21
C PRO A 152 1.50 0.22 -7.51
N ILE A 153 1.49 -1.06 -7.12
CA ILE A 153 2.54 -2.01 -7.54
C ILE A 153 2.31 -2.30 -9.02
N VAL A 154 2.97 -1.52 -9.87
CA VAL A 154 2.87 -1.66 -11.33
C VAL A 154 3.79 -2.79 -11.77
N ARG A 155 3.23 -3.83 -12.36
CA ARG A 155 4.00 -4.94 -12.91
C ARG A 155 4.63 -4.53 -14.24
N TYR A 156 5.69 -5.22 -14.63
CA TYR A 156 6.35 -4.94 -15.91
C TYR A 156 5.39 -5.10 -17.11
N ASP A 157 4.50 -6.11 -17.08
CA ASP A 157 3.49 -6.35 -18.11
C ASP A 157 2.52 -5.15 -18.28
N ASP A 158 2.19 -4.47 -17.19
CA ASP A 158 1.25 -3.33 -17.21
C ASP A 158 1.79 -2.14 -18.03
N VAL A 159 3.13 -1.95 -18.11
CA VAL A 159 3.77 -0.78 -18.75
C VAL A 159 4.77 -1.12 -19.87
N ALA A 160 4.97 -2.39 -20.16
CA ALA A 160 5.99 -2.84 -21.11
C ALA A 160 5.86 -2.17 -22.49
N LYS A 161 4.64 -2.05 -23.01
CA LYS A 161 4.36 -1.40 -24.30
C LYS A 161 4.67 0.09 -24.28
N GLU A 162 4.33 0.76 -23.18
CA GLU A 162 4.50 2.21 -23.01
C GLU A 162 5.97 2.60 -22.74
N LEU A 163 6.76 1.68 -22.17
CA LEU A 163 8.22 1.85 -22.12
C LEU A 163 8.84 1.91 -23.51
N ASP A 164 8.33 1.09 -24.43
CA ASP A 164 8.82 1.06 -25.80
C ASP A 164 8.22 2.16 -26.67
N ASP A 165 6.92 2.40 -26.57
CA ASP A 165 6.22 3.39 -27.39
C ASP A 165 5.03 3.99 -26.63
N ARG A 166 5.20 5.23 -26.14
CA ARG A 166 4.14 5.98 -25.50
C ARG A 166 3.90 7.31 -26.15
N THR A 167 2.64 7.67 -26.23
CA THR A 167 2.16 8.98 -26.68
C THR A 167 1.75 9.81 -25.47
N ILE A 168 2.09 11.08 -25.48
CA ILE A 168 1.64 12.07 -24.49
C ILE A 168 0.75 13.05 -25.23
N THR A 169 -0.53 13.09 -24.83
CA THR A 169 -1.53 14.01 -25.38
C THR A 169 -1.90 15.06 -24.35
N LEU A 170 -2.45 16.19 -24.80
CA LEU A 170 -2.93 17.23 -23.90
C LEU A 170 -4.07 16.72 -23.00
N ASP A 171 -4.93 15.84 -23.52
CA ASP A 171 -5.99 15.21 -22.73
C ASP A 171 -5.45 14.35 -21.60
N LEU A 172 -4.41 13.55 -21.85
CA LEU A 172 -3.74 12.77 -20.81
C LEU A 172 -3.09 13.65 -19.74
N ILE A 173 -2.49 14.77 -20.15
CA ILE A 173 -1.91 15.75 -19.23
C ILE A 173 -3.02 16.38 -18.38
N TYR A 174 -4.10 16.81 -19.01
CA TYR A 174 -5.25 17.41 -18.31
C TYR A 174 -5.88 16.45 -17.30
N ASP A 175 -6.19 15.24 -17.71
CA ASP A 175 -6.72 14.19 -16.82
C ASP A 175 -5.73 13.85 -15.70
N GLY A 176 -4.45 13.83 -15.99
CA GLY A 176 -3.38 13.59 -15.04
C GLY A 176 -3.30 14.67 -13.96
N ILE A 177 -3.37 15.94 -14.36
CA ILE A 177 -3.37 17.09 -13.43
C ILE A 177 -4.59 17.04 -12.49
N ILE A 178 -5.79 16.80 -13.05
CA ILE A 178 -7.01 16.68 -12.23
C ILE A 178 -6.85 15.57 -11.20
N ARG A 179 -6.39 14.39 -11.66
CA ARG A 179 -6.21 13.23 -10.78
C ARG A 179 -5.18 13.50 -9.69
N PHE A 180 -4.08 14.17 -10.03
CA PHE A 180 -3.04 14.56 -9.09
C PHE A 180 -3.57 15.52 -8.01
N ILE A 181 -4.29 16.57 -8.40
CA ILE A 181 -4.85 17.56 -7.45
C ILE A 181 -5.86 16.89 -6.51
N ILE A 182 -6.72 16.01 -7.02
CA ILE A 182 -7.66 15.25 -6.19
C ILE A 182 -6.90 14.36 -5.18
N GLY A 183 -5.85 13.66 -5.62
CA GLY A 183 -5.02 12.84 -4.75
C GLY A 183 -4.32 13.67 -3.67
N LEU A 184 -3.74 14.80 -4.05
CA LEU A 184 -3.10 15.74 -3.13
C LEU A 184 -4.11 16.27 -2.09
N SER A 185 -5.31 16.62 -2.53
CA SER A 185 -6.39 17.09 -1.65
C SER A 185 -6.83 16.02 -0.65
N LYS A 186 -6.92 14.75 -1.07
CA LYS A 186 -7.18 13.62 -0.16
C LYS A 186 -6.12 13.52 0.94
N LYS A 187 -4.83 13.64 0.59
CA LYS A 187 -3.72 13.57 1.55
C LYS A 187 -3.70 14.78 2.47
N VAL A 188 -3.67 15.98 1.91
CA VAL A 188 -3.39 17.20 2.68
C VAL A 188 -4.62 17.67 3.45
N LEU A 189 -5.78 17.74 2.78
CA LEU A 189 -6.98 18.35 3.37
C LEU A 189 -7.80 17.35 4.19
N ILE A 190 -7.78 16.06 3.87
CA ILE A 190 -8.59 15.06 4.56
C ILE A 190 -7.74 14.19 5.49
N ALA A 191 -6.77 13.44 4.94
CA ALA A 191 -6.02 12.47 5.73
C ALA A 191 -5.23 13.12 6.87
N ASN A 192 -4.51 14.23 6.60
CA ASN A 192 -3.75 14.93 7.63
C ASN A 192 -4.68 15.52 8.71
N SER A 193 -5.82 16.09 8.30
CA SER A 193 -6.77 16.72 9.24
C SER A 193 -7.39 15.68 10.19
N ILE A 194 -7.90 14.55 9.65
CA ILE A 194 -8.52 13.53 10.49
C ILE A 194 -7.46 12.72 11.27
N GLY A 195 -6.25 12.59 10.72
CA GLY A 195 -5.13 11.89 11.36
C GLY A 195 -4.63 12.56 12.64
N ALA A 196 -4.81 13.88 12.77
CA ALA A 196 -4.49 14.59 14.00
C ALA A 196 -5.30 14.07 15.20
N LEU A 197 -6.56 13.68 15.00
CA LEU A 197 -7.36 13.06 16.04
C LEU A 197 -6.78 11.69 16.45
N TRP A 198 -6.42 10.85 15.49
CA TRP A 198 -5.78 9.56 15.80
C TRP A 198 -4.49 9.73 16.58
N THR A 199 -3.62 10.63 16.14
CA THR A 199 -2.36 10.92 16.84
C THR A 199 -2.61 11.35 18.29
N ALA A 200 -3.58 12.21 18.53
CA ALA A 200 -3.93 12.65 19.88
C ALA A 200 -4.45 11.49 20.76
N VAL A 201 -5.34 10.64 20.21
CA VAL A 201 -5.86 9.47 20.97
C VAL A 201 -4.78 8.44 21.21
N LYS A 202 -3.96 8.11 20.19
CA LYS A 202 -2.90 7.11 20.28
C LYS A 202 -1.77 7.50 21.27
N SER A 203 -1.51 8.80 21.42
CA SER A 203 -0.50 9.30 22.38
C SER A 203 -0.99 9.36 23.84
N THR A 204 -2.28 9.18 24.06
CA THR A 204 -2.88 9.17 25.41
C THR A 204 -2.83 7.77 26.00
N ASP A 205 -2.51 7.64 27.30
CA ASP A 205 -2.59 6.35 27.99
C ASP A 205 -4.00 5.77 27.88
N ILE A 206 -4.11 4.51 27.47
CA ILE A 206 -5.38 3.86 27.21
C ILE A 206 -6.31 3.84 28.43
N SER A 207 -5.76 3.85 29.64
CA SER A 207 -6.50 3.93 30.88
C SER A 207 -7.22 5.27 31.10
N GLN A 208 -6.86 6.29 30.33
CA GLN A 208 -7.46 7.64 30.37
C GLN A 208 -8.36 7.92 29.17
N VAL A 209 -8.44 6.99 28.20
CA VAL A 209 -9.24 7.16 26.97
C VAL A 209 -10.63 6.57 27.18
N SER A 210 -11.68 7.38 27.05
CA SER A 210 -13.05 6.88 27.15
C SER A 210 -13.40 5.93 25.98
N VAL A 211 -14.44 5.10 26.17
CA VAL A 211 -14.92 4.18 25.13
C VAL A 211 -15.23 4.91 23.82
N VAL A 212 -15.94 6.04 23.90
CA VAL A 212 -16.29 6.85 22.72
C VAL A 212 -15.04 7.44 22.08
N SER A 213 -14.07 7.95 22.85
CA SER A 213 -12.80 8.45 22.29
C SER A 213 -12.00 7.35 21.61
N SER A 214 -12.01 6.12 22.11
CA SER A 214 -11.37 4.97 21.45
C SER A 214 -11.99 4.68 20.08
N TRP A 215 -13.33 4.69 19.98
CA TRP A 215 -14.02 4.53 18.70
C TRP A 215 -13.74 5.70 17.74
N LEU A 216 -13.77 6.94 18.21
CA LEU A 216 -13.47 8.11 17.40
C LEU A 216 -12.03 8.06 16.88
N GLY A 217 -11.07 7.68 17.72
CA GLY A 217 -9.66 7.54 17.33
C GLY A 217 -9.45 6.52 16.21
N ILE A 218 -9.95 5.29 16.39
CA ILE A 218 -9.75 4.25 15.38
C ILE A 218 -10.57 4.50 14.10
N LEU A 219 -11.72 5.14 14.19
CA LEU A 219 -12.46 5.62 13.00
C LEU A 219 -11.68 6.72 12.29
N ALA A 220 -11.03 7.62 13.02
CA ALA A 220 -10.14 8.62 12.42
C ALA A 220 -8.98 7.95 11.68
N PHE A 221 -8.33 6.95 12.26
CA PHE A 221 -7.29 6.16 11.58
C PHE A 221 -7.84 5.42 10.35
N THR A 222 -9.03 4.83 10.46
CA THR A 222 -9.70 4.15 9.33
C THR A 222 -9.86 5.06 8.12
N PHE A 223 -10.27 6.31 8.33
CA PHE A 223 -10.34 7.30 7.25
C PHE A 223 -8.97 7.82 6.84
N GLN A 224 -8.08 8.08 7.79
CA GLN A 224 -6.73 8.54 7.52
C GLN A 224 -6.00 7.60 6.58
N ILE A 225 -5.90 6.30 6.90
CA ILE A 225 -5.17 5.33 6.08
C ILE A 225 -5.76 5.20 4.67
N TYR A 226 -7.08 5.31 4.52
CA TYR A 226 -7.71 5.27 3.21
C TYR A 226 -7.41 6.52 2.38
N PHE A 227 -7.61 7.70 2.93
CA PHE A 227 -7.37 8.94 2.18
C PHE A 227 -5.89 9.22 1.96
N ASP A 228 -5.02 8.83 2.89
CA ASP A 228 -3.58 8.92 2.74
C ASP A 228 -3.10 8.04 1.57
N PHE A 229 -3.42 6.76 1.61
CA PHE A 229 -2.93 5.81 0.62
C PHE A 229 -3.64 5.92 -0.73
N SER A 230 -4.97 6.13 -0.75
CA SER A 230 -5.67 6.38 -2.03
C SER A 230 -5.27 7.73 -2.63
N GLY A 231 -4.96 8.73 -1.81
CA GLY A 231 -4.44 10.02 -2.25
C GLY A 231 -3.09 9.88 -2.95
N TYR A 232 -2.15 9.14 -2.34
CA TYR A 232 -0.88 8.84 -2.98
C TYR A 232 -1.07 8.08 -4.30
N SER A 233 -1.91 7.04 -4.30
CA SER A 233 -2.19 6.27 -5.52
C SER A 233 -2.77 7.14 -6.63
N ASP A 234 -3.68 8.06 -6.29
CA ASP A 234 -4.24 9.01 -7.26
C ASP A 234 -3.18 9.97 -7.81
N MET A 235 -2.29 10.48 -6.95
CA MET A 235 -1.16 11.31 -7.41
C MET A 235 -0.22 10.53 -8.33
N ALA A 236 0.12 9.28 -7.98
CA ALA A 236 0.97 8.43 -8.79
C ALA A 236 0.35 8.13 -10.17
N ILE A 237 -0.95 7.77 -10.20
CA ILE A 237 -1.70 7.53 -11.45
C ILE A 237 -1.77 8.82 -12.29
N GLY A 238 -2.00 9.97 -11.63
CA GLY A 238 -2.02 11.28 -12.29
C GLY A 238 -0.69 11.63 -12.96
N LEU A 239 0.42 11.47 -12.23
CA LEU A 239 1.77 11.67 -12.76
C LEU A 239 2.08 10.68 -13.87
N GLY A 240 1.70 9.40 -13.71
CA GLY A 240 1.83 8.38 -14.76
C GLY A 240 1.15 8.83 -16.06
N LYS A 241 -0.12 9.26 -15.99
CA LYS A 241 -0.86 9.78 -17.15
C LYS A 241 -0.16 10.95 -17.82
N MET A 242 0.33 11.93 -17.06
CA MET A 242 1.08 13.08 -17.62
C MET A 242 2.36 12.65 -18.36
N MET A 243 2.95 11.52 -17.98
CA MET A 243 4.11 10.94 -18.64
C MET A 243 3.78 9.93 -19.74
N GLY A 244 2.48 9.67 -20.00
CA GLY A 244 2.00 8.73 -21.01
C GLY A 244 1.99 7.27 -20.55
N PHE A 245 1.87 7.02 -19.24
CA PHE A 245 1.69 5.69 -18.64
C PHE A 245 0.29 5.52 -18.09
N HIS A 246 -0.25 4.30 -18.17
CA HIS A 246 -1.55 3.93 -17.61
C HIS A 246 -1.37 2.96 -16.44
N PHE A 247 -1.19 3.51 -15.24
CA PHE A 247 -1.08 2.70 -14.04
C PHE A 247 -2.42 2.10 -13.63
N PRO A 248 -2.44 0.89 -13.08
CA PRO A 248 -3.66 0.25 -12.62
C PRO A 248 -4.26 0.96 -11.40
N GLU A 249 -5.59 0.90 -11.28
CA GLU A 249 -6.31 1.41 -10.10
C GLU A 249 -5.94 0.60 -8.86
N ASN A 250 -5.75 1.28 -7.73
CA ASN A 250 -5.36 0.64 -6.46
C ASN A 250 -6.51 0.59 -5.45
N PHE A 251 -7.52 1.42 -5.60
CA PHE A 251 -8.69 1.50 -4.72
C PHE A 251 -9.98 1.65 -5.51
N ASN A 252 -11.07 1.02 -5.02
CA ASN A 252 -12.41 1.16 -5.59
C ASN A 252 -13.46 1.16 -4.47
N TYR A 253 -13.57 2.28 -3.73
CA TYR A 253 -14.51 2.47 -2.62
C TYR A 253 -14.58 1.25 -1.66
N PRO A 254 -13.47 0.88 -1.02
CA PRO A 254 -13.37 -0.37 -0.26
C PRO A 254 -14.31 -0.40 0.95
N TYR A 255 -14.62 0.75 1.54
CA TYR A 255 -15.51 0.84 2.70
C TYR A 255 -17.00 0.69 2.36
N LEU A 256 -17.37 0.48 1.09
CA LEU A 256 -18.72 0.07 0.70
C LEU A 256 -18.91 -1.46 0.64
N SER A 257 -17.89 -2.23 0.98
CA SER A 257 -17.88 -3.69 0.87
C SER A 257 -18.84 -4.36 1.86
N LYS A 258 -19.36 -5.52 1.45
CA LYS A 258 -20.31 -6.34 2.21
C LYS A 258 -19.72 -7.67 2.65
N SER A 259 -18.43 -7.88 2.41
CA SER A 259 -17.64 -9.03 2.89
C SER A 259 -16.17 -8.67 2.92
N ILE A 260 -15.37 -9.39 3.71
CA ILE A 260 -13.92 -9.21 3.76
C ILE A 260 -13.28 -9.59 2.41
N SER A 261 -13.79 -10.62 1.76
CA SER A 261 -13.36 -10.97 0.39
C SER A 261 -13.64 -9.87 -0.63
N GLU A 262 -14.73 -9.12 -0.50
CA GLU A 262 -15.02 -7.96 -1.35
C GLU A 262 -14.13 -6.78 -0.99
N PHE A 263 -13.92 -6.51 0.31
CA PHE A 263 -13.05 -5.44 0.79
C PHE A 263 -11.65 -5.53 0.16
N TRP A 264 -11.01 -6.70 0.20
CA TRP A 264 -9.68 -6.92 -0.37
C TRP A 264 -9.63 -6.93 -1.89
N ARG A 265 -10.74 -7.05 -2.59
CA ARG A 265 -10.83 -6.81 -4.03
C ARG A 265 -10.88 -5.32 -4.39
N ARG A 266 -11.20 -4.47 -3.42
CA ARG A 266 -11.36 -3.01 -3.57
C ARG A 266 -10.26 -2.20 -2.90
N TRP A 267 -9.56 -2.80 -1.94
CA TRP A 267 -8.42 -2.23 -1.20
C TRP A 267 -7.12 -2.78 -1.72
N HIS A 268 -6.14 -1.87 -2.01
CA HIS A 268 -4.77 -2.22 -2.46
C HIS A 268 -4.77 -3.30 -3.55
N ILE A 269 -5.56 -3.04 -4.61
CA ILE A 269 -5.88 -4.00 -5.68
C ILE A 269 -4.61 -4.54 -6.33
N THR A 270 -3.60 -3.70 -6.50
CA THR A 270 -2.35 -4.08 -7.16
C THR A 270 -1.54 -5.08 -6.33
N LEU A 271 -1.46 -4.91 -5.01
CA LEU A 271 -0.85 -5.89 -4.10
C LEU A 271 -1.62 -7.22 -4.14
N GLY A 272 -2.95 -7.17 -4.03
CA GLY A 272 -3.81 -8.36 -4.13
C GLY A 272 -3.61 -9.10 -5.45
N SER A 273 -3.49 -8.36 -6.57
CA SER A 273 -3.20 -8.92 -7.90
C SER A 273 -1.82 -9.57 -7.95
N TRP A 274 -0.82 -8.95 -7.34
CA TRP A 274 0.54 -9.48 -7.27
C TRP A 274 0.58 -10.82 -6.53
N PHE A 275 0.06 -10.87 -5.30
CA PHE A 275 0.00 -12.12 -4.53
C PHE A 275 -0.83 -13.21 -5.21
N LYS A 276 -1.92 -12.84 -5.85
CA LYS A 276 -2.76 -13.76 -6.62
C LYS A 276 -2.00 -14.37 -7.80
N SER A 277 -1.27 -13.57 -8.57
CA SER A 277 -0.56 -14.00 -9.77
C SER A 277 0.69 -14.80 -9.44
N TYR A 278 1.47 -14.38 -8.44
CA TYR A 278 2.82 -14.91 -8.21
C TYR A 278 2.93 -15.85 -6.98
N VAL A 279 1.90 -15.92 -6.14
CA VAL A 279 1.86 -16.84 -5.00
C VAL A 279 0.68 -17.80 -5.11
N TYR A 280 -0.56 -17.29 -5.14
CA TYR A 280 -1.75 -18.13 -5.08
C TYR A 280 -1.90 -19.05 -6.29
N PHE A 281 -1.74 -18.53 -7.50
CA PHE A 281 -1.86 -19.35 -8.72
C PHE A 281 -0.74 -20.37 -8.90
N PRO A 282 0.54 -20.05 -8.68
CA PRO A 282 1.62 -21.05 -8.72
C PRO A 282 1.45 -22.19 -7.70
N LEU A 283 0.86 -21.92 -6.52
CA LEU A 283 0.51 -22.96 -5.54
C LEU A 283 -0.65 -23.86 -5.98
N GLY A 284 -1.31 -23.55 -7.09
CA GLY A 284 -2.44 -24.31 -7.67
C GLY A 284 -3.79 -23.60 -7.61
N GLY A 285 -3.88 -22.43 -6.96
CA GLY A 285 -5.11 -21.67 -6.85
C GLY A 285 -6.25 -22.48 -6.22
N ASN A 286 -7.42 -22.44 -6.85
CA ASN A 286 -8.62 -23.21 -6.47
C ASN A 286 -8.85 -24.49 -7.31
N ARG A 287 -7.89 -24.87 -8.16
CA ARG A 287 -8.06 -25.96 -9.13
C ARG A 287 -7.86 -27.35 -8.57
N LYS A 288 -7.25 -27.48 -7.37
CA LYS A 288 -6.85 -28.76 -6.77
C LYS A 288 -7.72 -29.15 -5.55
N GLY A 289 -8.99 -28.77 -5.54
CA GLY A 289 -9.94 -29.07 -4.47
C GLY A 289 -9.87 -28.12 -3.27
N MET A 290 -10.82 -28.27 -2.34
CA MET A 290 -11.01 -27.35 -1.22
C MET A 290 -9.83 -27.35 -0.23
N PRO A 291 -9.27 -28.51 0.20
CA PRO A 291 -8.15 -28.50 1.17
C PRO A 291 -6.94 -27.73 0.63
N ARG A 292 -6.60 -27.93 -0.65
CA ARG A 292 -5.50 -27.19 -1.29
C ARG A 292 -5.81 -25.70 -1.41
N THR A 293 -7.05 -25.33 -1.69
CA THR A 293 -7.50 -23.94 -1.75
C THR A 293 -7.33 -23.24 -0.40
N ILE A 294 -7.73 -23.90 0.71
CA ILE A 294 -7.57 -23.39 2.08
C ILE A 294 -6.09 -23.14 2.38
N MET A 295 -5.25 -24.14 2.12
CA MET A 295 -3.80 -24.01 2.35
C MET A 295 -3.20 -22.86 1.53
N ASN A 296 -3.58 -22.74 0.25
CA ASN A 296 -3.08 -21.66 -0.62
C ASN A 296 -3.52 -20.28 -0.11
N LEU A 297 -4.75 -20.14 0.38
CA LEU A 297 -5.24 -18.90 1.00
C LEU A 297 -4.48 -18.59 2.29
N ALA A 298 -4.31 -19.57 3.16
CA ALA A 298 -3.56 -19.41 4.42
C ALA A 298 -2.12 -18.93 4.16
N ILE A 299 -1.41 -19.58 3.25
CA ILE A 299 -0.04 -19.19 2.84
C ILE A 299 -0.04 -17.76 2.26
N THR A 300 -0.96 -17.46 1.36
CA THR A 300 -1.00 -16.14 0.70
C THR A 300 -1.23 -15.03 1.72
N TRP A 301 -2.16 -15.20 2.65
CA TRP A 301 -2.49 -14.18 3.65
C TRP A 301 -1.43 -14.06 4.74
N PHE A 302 -0.81 -15.18 5.16
CA PHE A 302 0.34 -15.16 6.03
C PHE A 302 1.50 -14.35 5.42
N LEU A 303 1.84 -14.63 4.16
CA LEU A 303 2.88 -13.89 3.43
C LEU A 303 2.50 -12.42 3.20
N THR A 304 1.22 -12.12 3.04
CA THR A 304 0.73 -10.73 2.96
C THR A 304 0.98 -9.99 4.28
N GLY A 305 0.71 -10.62 5.42
CA GLY A 305 1.03 -10.06 6.73
C GLY A 305 2.53 -9.85 6.91
N VAL A 306 3.34 -10.85 6.62
CA VAL A 306 4.81 -10.74 6.64
C VAL A 306 5.29 -9.60 5.76
N TRP A 307 4.76 -9.43 4.55
CA TRP A 307 5.17 -8.37 3.63
C TRP A 307 4.91 -6.96 4.19
N HIS A 308 3.81 -6.76 4.92
CA HIS A 308 3.47 -5.46 5.50
C HIS A 308 4.48 -4.98 6.53
N GLY A 309 4.97 -5.86 7.41
CA GLY A 309 5.94 -5.42 8.40
C GLY A 309 6.60 -6.57 9.19
N ALA A 310 7.75 -6.25 9.77
CA ALA A 310 8.53 -7.15 10.58
C ALA A 310 8.06 -7.07 12.05
N SER A 311 6.82 -7.45 12.32
CA SER A 311 6.27 -7.53 13.68
C SER A 311 5.19 -8.61 13.79
N TRP A 312 4.95 -9.08 15.01
CA TRP A 312 3.89 -10.04 15.29
C TRP A 312 2.48 -9.49 15.00
N ASN A 313 2.30 -8.18 15.11
CA ASN A 313 1.04 -7.50 14.78
C ASN A 313 0.65 -7.74 13.32
N PHE A 314 1.58 -7.54 12.38
CA PHE A 314 1.31 -7.74 10.95
C PHE A 314 1.09 -9.21 10.61
N ILE A 315 1.82 -10.13 11.26
CA ILE A 315 1.62 -11.57 11.08
C ILE A 315 0.23 -11.98 11.55
N LEU A 316 -0.20 -11.52 12.73
CA LEU A 316 -1.53 -11.79 13.26
C LEU A 316 -2.62 -11.15 12.39
N TRP A 317 -2.42 -9.90 11.97
CA TRP A 317 -3.32 -9.17 11.08
C TRP A 317 -3.56 -9.91 9.76
N GLY A 318 -2.51 -10.32 9.06
CA GLY A 318 -2.63 -11.09 7.83
C GLY A 318 -3.28 -12.45 8.05
N SER A 319 -2.92 -13.14 9.14
CA SER A 319 -3.51 -14.44 9.51
C SER A 319 -5.00 -14.32 9.83
N LEU A 320 -5.43 -13.27 10.54
CA LEU A 320 -6.83 -12.97 10.83
C LEU A 320 -7.65 -12.88 9.54
N TYR A 321 -7.19 -12.06 8.56
CA TYR A 321 -7.89 -11.96 7.28
C TYR A 321 -7.86 -13.27 6.48
N GLY A 322 -6.76 -14.01 6.55
CA GLY A 322 -6.67 -15.35 5.97
C GLY A 322 -7.76 -16.29 6.52
N VAL A 323 -7.92 -16.33 7.83
CA VAL A 323 -8.95 -17.14 8.50
C VAL A 323 -10.35 -16.69 8.08
N VAL A 324 -10.64 -15.39 8.15
CA VAL A 324 -11.96 -14.85 7.80
C VAL A 324 -12.32 -15.15 6.34
N ILE A 325 -11.40 -14.97 5.40
CA ILE A 325 -11.63 -15.25 3.97
C ILE A 325 -11.85 -16.76 3.73
N ILE A 326 -11.13 -17.62 4.45
CA ILE A 326 -11.36 -19.07 4.40
C ILE A 326 -12.75 -19.40 4.92
N LEU A 327 -13.18 -18.81 6.04
CA LEU A 327 -14.54 -19.01 6.59
C LEU A 327 -15.62 -18.49 5.63
N GLU A 328 -15.43 -17.32 5.02
CA GLU A 328 -16.32 -16.81 3.98
C GLU A 328 -16.41 -17.76 2.79
N LYS A 329 -15.30 -18.37 2.39
CA LYS A 329 -15.29 -19.33 1.29
C LYS A 329 -15.95 -20.64 1.64
N LEU A 330 -15.82 -21.13 2.87
CA LEU A 330 -16.37 -22.41 3.32
C LEU A 330 -17.89 -22.36 3.50
N PHE A 331 -18.37 -21.40 4.27
CA PHE A 331 -19.80 -21.33 4.64
C PHE A 331 -20.32 -19.91 4.87
N LEU A 332 -19.53 -19.02 5.46
CA LEU A 332 -20.00 -17.72 5.91
C LEU A 332 -20.47 -16.84 4.74
N GLY A 333 -19.80 -16.91 3.58
CA GLY A 333 -20.21 -16.17 2.39
C GLY A 333 -21.59 -16.54 1.88
N LYS A 334 -21.98 -17.82 1.99
CA LYS A 334 -23.34 -18.27 1.64
C LYS A 334 -24.39 -17.75 2.64
N TRP A 335 -24.00 -17.60 3.90
CA TRP A 335 -24.88 -17.05 4.92
C TRP A 335 -25.03 -15.53 4.76
N LEU A 336 -23.95 -14.82 4.50
CA LEU A 336 -23.96 -13.39 4.22
C LEU A 336 -24.87 -13.00 3.04
N GLN A 337 -25.00 -13.88 2.02
CA GLN A 337 -25.92 -13.65 0.90
C GLN A 337 -27.43 -13.72 1.28
N LYS A 338 -27.76 -14.28 2.45
CA LYS A 338 -29.14 -14.46 2.93
C LYS A 338 -29.60 -13.36 3.88
N ILE A 339 -28.68 -12.54 4.40
CA ILE A 339 -29.00 -11.46 5.34
C ILE A 339 -29.00 -10.09 4.63
N PRO A 340 -29.73 -9.10 5.17
CA PRO A 340 -29.76 -7.76 4.59
C PRO A 340 -28.37 -7.13 4.48
N ALA A 341 -28.14 -6.38 3.40
CA ALA A 341 -26.85 -5.77 3.06
C ALA A 341 -26.26 -4.91 4.18
N VAL A 342 -27.10 -4.26 5.00
CA VAL A 342 -26.67 -3.43 6.12
C VAL A 342 -25.90 -4.25 7.17
N PHE A 343 -26.38 -5.44 7.53
CA PHE A 343 -25.70 -6.32 8.49
C PHE A 343 -24.38 -6.87 7.92
N CYS A 344 -24.36 -7.18 6.61
CA CYS A 344 -23.12 -7.57 5.92
C CYS A 344 -22.09 -6.44 5.98
N HIS A 345 -22.54 -5.20 5.79
CA HIS A 345 -21.67 -4.03 5.86
C HIS A 345 -21.14 -3.80 7.27
N ILE A 346 -22.00 -3.87 8.30
CA ILE A 346 -21.59 -3.77 9.71
C ILE A 346 -20.54 -4.84 10.05
N TYR A 347 -20.81 -6.11 9.68
CA TYR A 347 -19.85 -7.21 9.85
C TYR A 347 -18.49 -6.88 9.22
N THR A 348 -18.51 -6.42 7.96
CA THR A 348 -17.28 -6.13 7.22
C THR A 348 -16.52 -4.98 7.86
N MET A 349 -17.20 -3.86 8.16
CA MET A 349 -16.56 -2.68 8.72
C MET A 349 -16.04 -2.93 10.13
N LEU A 350 -16.76 -3.67 10.96
CA LEU A 350 -16.27 -4.04 12.30
C LEU A 350 -14.96 -4.81 12.22
N LEU A 351 -14.87 -5.82 11.35
CA LEU A 351 -13.63 -6.60 11.17
C LEU A 351 -12.50 -5.76 10.57
N VAL A 352 -12.81 -4.83 9.67
CA VAL A 352 -11.82 -3.92 9.09
C VAL A 352 -11.27 -2.97 10.17
N ILE A 353 -12.14 -2.37 10.97
CA ILE A 353 -11.74 -1.44 12.04
C ILE A 353 -10.89 -2.17 13.10
N LEU A 354 -11.30 -3.36 13.54
CA LEU A 354 -10.50 -4.16 14.45
C LEU A 354 -9.16 -4.61 13.84
N GLY A 355 -9.15 -4.87 12.54
CA GLY A 355 -7.91 -5.11 11.78
C GLY A 355 -6.99 -3.90 11.80
N TRP A 356 -7.51 -2.69 11.70
CA TRP A 356 -6.71 -1.46 11.78
C TRP A 356 -6.14 -1.21 13.17
N VAL A 357 -6.81 -1.64 14.25
CA VAL A 357 -6.21 -1.63 15.60
C VAL A 357 -4.94 -2.47 15.64
N LEU A 358 -4.99 -3.71 15.11
CA LEU A 358 -3.80 -4.58 15.03
C LEU A 358 -2.71 -3.97 14.13
N PHE A 359 -3.10 -3.26 13.09
CA PHE A 359 -2.17 -2.75 12.08
C PHE A 359 -1.31 -1.58 12.59
N ASP A 360 -1.89 -0.65 13.36
CA ASP A 360 -1.21 0.61 13.72
C ASP A 360 -0.77 0.68 15.20
N THR A 361 -1.05 -0.31 16.03
CA THR A 361 -0.54 -0.34 17.41
C THR A 361 0.90 -0.88 17.47
N ALA A 362 1.65 -0.44 18.48
CA ALA A 362 3.07 -0.77 18.62
C ALA A 362 3.31 -2.28 18.82
N ASP A 363 2.46 -2.92 19.63
CA ASP A 363 2.58 -4.33 19.98
C ASP A 363 1.20 -4.98 20.21
N LEU A 364 1.16 -6.31 20.33
CA LEU A 364 -0.07 -7.07 20.56
C LEU A 364 -0.76 -6.76 21.88
N PRO A 365 -0.06 -6.65 23.03
CA PRO A 365 -0.68 -6.23 24.29
C PRO A 365 -1.43 -4.91 24.18
N THR A 366 -0.81 -3.89 23.57
CA THR A 366 -1.43 -2.58 23.32
C THR A 366 -2.64 -2.70 22.40
N ALA A 367 -2.55 -3.51 21.33
CA ALA A 367 -3.67 -3.77 20.43
C ALA A 367 -4.87 -4.38 21.15
N PHE A 368 -4.64 -5.40 21.97
CA PHE A 368 -5.71 -6.05 22.73
C PHE A 368 -6.28 -5.14 23.82
N ALA A 369 -5.45 -4.37 24.52
CA ALA A 369 -5.91 -3.40 25.51
C ALA A 369 -6.78 -2.31 24.86
N TYR A 370 -6.38 -1.80 23.70
CA TYR A 370 -7.16 -0.83 22.94
C TYR A 370 -8.50 -1.40 22.48
N ALA A 371 -8.49 -2.60 21.90
CA ALA A 371 -9.71 -3.29 21.49
C ALA A 371 -10.64 -3.57 22.70
N ALA A 372 -10.09 -4.01 23.83
CA ALA A 372 -10.86 -4.22 25.06
C ALA A 372 -11.52 -2.93 25.55
N ASN A 373 -10.79 -1.80 25.50
CA ASN A 373 -11.32 -0.50 25.89
C ASN A 373 -12.47 -0.03 24.97
N MET A 374 -12.38 -0.29 23.66
CA MET A 374 -13.47 0.00 22.71
C MET A 374 -14.80 -0.64 23.10
N PHE A 375 -14.77 -1.80 23.80
CA PHE A 375 -15.96 -2.54 24.26
C PHE A 375 -16.24 -2.36 25.75
N GLY A 376 -15.59 -1.39 26.42
CA GLY A 376 -15.84 -1.06 27.82
C GLY A 376 -15.15 -1.97 28.84
N ALA A 377 -14.31 -2.91 28.40
CA ALA A 377 -13.57 -3.81 29.28
C ALA A 377 -12.33 -3.15 29.94
N GLY A 378 -11.96 -1.95 29.53
CA GLY A 378 -10.83 -1.18 30.09
C GLY A 378 -11.14 -0.47 31.41
N GLY A 379 -12.40 -0.49 31.89
CA GLY A 379 -12.80 0.20 33.11
C GLY A 379 -12.86 1.73 33.01
N THR A 380 -12.72 2.29 31.81
CA THR A 380 -12.77 3.71 31.53
C THR A 380 -14.22 4.22 31.38
N PRO A 381 -14.49 5.53 31.54
CA PRO A 381 -15.82 6.08 31.31
C PRO A 381 -16.33 5.79 29.88
N PHE A 382 -17.63 5.57 29.72
CA PHE A 382 -18.22 5.39 28.39
C PHE A 382 -18.01 6.64 27.51
N ILE A 383 -18.24 7.83 28.07
CA ILE A 383 -18.03 9.13 27.43
C ILE A 383 -17.47 10.13 28.45
N ASP A 384 -16.66 11.07 27.99
CA ASP A 384 -16.07 12.14 28.80
C ASP A 384 -16.08 13.48 28.05
N SER A 385 -15.58 14.55 28.69
CA SER A 385 -15.47 15.88 28.07
C SER A 385 -14.55 15.89 26.86
N THR A 386 -13.51 15.05 26.84
CA THR A 386 -12.58 14.90 25.71
C THR A 386 -13.31 14.33 24.48
N ALA A 387 -14.13 13.30 24.67
CA ALA A 387 -14.95 12.75 23.58
C ALA A 387 -15.91 13.78 23.01
N MET A 388 -16.57 14.57 23.86
CA MET A 388 -17.47 15.64 23.40
C MET A 388 -16.73 16.72 22.61
N TYR A 389 -15.54 17.12 23.06
CA TYR A 389 -14.69 18.04 22.33
C TYR A 389 -14.27 17.45 20.97
N GLN A 390 -13.87 16.18 20.91
CA GLN A 390 -13.51 15.49 19.68
C GLN A 390 -14.66 15.43 18.68
N ILE A 391 -15.88 15.12 19.14
CA ILE A 391 -17.09 15.13 18.30
C ILE A 391 -17.36 16.52 17.73
N SER A 392 -17.29 17.58 18.56
CA SER A 392 -17.55 18.93 18.10
C SER A 392 -16.52 19.45 17.12
N THR A 393 -15.24 19.09 17.32
CA THR A 393 -14.13 19.54 16.50
C THR A 393 -14.04 18.80 15.17
N TYR A 394 -14.21 17.48 15.18
CA TYR A 394 -14.00 16.63 14.01
C TYR A 394 -15.29 16.15 13.33
N GLY A 395 -16.47 16.47 13.87
CA GLY A 395 -17.76 15.98 13.36
C GLY A 395 -17.97 16.26 11.88
N ILE A 396 -17.69 17.49 11.42
CA ILE A 396 -17.78 17.87 10.00
C ILE A 396 -16.77 17.07 9.17
N THR A 397 -15.55 16.90 9.65
CA THR A 397 -14.50 16.13 8.97
C THR A 397 -14.93 14.66 8.81
N PHE A 398 -15.55 14.04 9.82
CA PHE A 398 -16.13 12.70 9.73
C PHE A 398 -17.21 12.61 8.64
N ILE A 399 -18.10 13.58 8.54
CA ILE A 399 -19.13 13.62 7.49
C ILE A 399 -18.48 13.70 6.11
N ILE A 400 -17.48 14.56 5.93
CA ILE A 400 -16.71 14.66 4.67
C ILE A 400 -16.04 13.31 4.34
N CYS A 401 -15.42 12.66 5.33
CA CYS A 401 -14.79 11.37 5.16
C CYS A 401 -15.78 10.27 4.74
N ILE A 402 -16.95 10.21 5.39
CA ILE A 402 -18.00 9.22 5.05
C ILE A 402 -18.46 9.42 3.61
N ILE A 403 -18.79 10.66 3.20
CA ILE A 403 -19.21 10.97 1.84
C ILE A 403 -18.08 10.63 0.84
N GLY A 404 -16.85 11.02 1.14
CA GLY A 404 -15.68 10.78 0.29
C GLY A 404 -15.29 9.31 0.12
N CYS A 405 -15.74 8.42 1.03
CA CYS A 405 -15.57 6.97 0.90
C CYS A 405 -16.60 6.33 -0.05
N THR A 406 -17.53 7.10 -0.60
CA THR A 406 -18.59 6.64 -1.50
C THR A 406 -18.38 7.18 -2.92
N ASP A 407 -19.15 6.69 -3.86
CA ASP A 407 -19.21 7.19 -5.25
C ASP A 407 -20.11 8.44 -5.39
N LEU A 408 -20.77 8.89 -4.32
CA LEU A 408 -21.67 10.06 -4.33
C LEU A 408 -21.03 11.34 -4.90
N PRO A 409 -19.79 11.72 -4.54
CA PRO A 409 -19.16 12.91 -5.12
C PRO A 409 -19.01 12.81 -6.65
N LYS A 410 -18.62 11.63 -7.14
CA LYS A 410 -18.48 11.36 -8.58
C LYS A 410 -19.85 11.47 -9.28
N LEU A 411 -20.86 10.81 -8.76
CA LEU A 411 -22.23 10.85 -9.30
C LEU A 411 -22.80 12.26 -9.29
N ALA A 412 -22.56 13.04 -8.24
CA ALA A 412 -22.98 14.44 -8.15
C ALA A 412 -22.32 15.29 -9.24
N VAL A 413 -21.00 15.15 -9.45
CA VAL A 413 -20.29 15.86 -10.54
C VAL A 413 -20.82 15.47 -11.91
N GLU A 414 -21.03 14.17 -12.17
CA GLU A 414 -21.58 13.68 -13.44
C GLU A 414 -23.01 14.19 -13.69
N TYR A 415 -23.85 14.22 -12.66
CA TYR A 415 -25.21 14.77 -12.74
C TYR A 415 -25.19 16.27 -13.03
N LEU A 416 -24.38 17.03 -12.29
CA LEU A 416 -24.25 18.48 -12.47
C LEU A 416 -23.64 18.83 -13.84
N LYS A 417 -22.69 18.06 -14.34
CA LYS A 417 -22.10 18.23 -15.67
C LYS A 417 -23.15 18.11 -16.78
N LYS A 418 -24.14 17.23 -16.63
CA LYS A 418 -25.24 17.10 -17.58
C LYS A 418 -26.22 18.30 -17.53
N LYS A 419 -26.48 18.86 -16.34
CA LYS A 419 -27.43 19.95 -16.16
C LYS A 419 -26.83 21.37 -16.32
N LEU A 420 -25.58 21.52 -15.86
CA LEU A 420 -24.90 22.81 -15.77
C LEU A 420 -23.46 22.70 -16.31
N PRO A 421 -23.29 22.35 -17.62
CA PRO A 421 -21.97 22.03 -18.17
C PRO A 421 -20.98 23.18 -18.06
N LEU A 422 -21.42 24.45 -18.27
CA LEU A 422 -20.54 25.61 -18.15
C LEU A 422 -20.06 25.81 -16.71
N LEU A 423 -20.96 25.66 -15.73
CA LEU A 423 -20.63 25.80 -14.32
C LEU A 423 -19.60 24.74 -13.89
N ILE A 424 -19.79 23.50 -14.31
CA ILE A 424 -18.85 22.41 -13.95
C ILE A 424 -17.54 22.56 -14.71
N ASN A 425 -17.52 22.97 -15.96
CA ASN A 425 -16.29 23.15 -16.70
C ASN A 425 -15.45 24.31 -16.16
N TYR A 426 -16.01 25.47 -15.95
CA TYR A 426 -15.26 26.64 -15.46
C TYR A 426 -15.17 26.68 -13.93
N GLY A 427 -16.25 26.41 -13.22
CA GLY A 427 -16.28 26.35 -11.75
C GLY A 427 -15.51 25.16 -11.20
N GLY A 428 -15.51 24.03 -11.92
CA GLY A 428 -14.69 22.86 -11.58
C GLY A 428 -13.19 23.15 -11.67
N ILE A 429 -12.75 23.86 -12.72
CA ILE A 429 -11.34 24.28 -12.85
C ILE A 429 -10.99 25.26 -11.71
N ALA A 430 -11.83 26.26 -11.44
CA ALA A 430 -11.61 27.20 -10.35
C ALA A 430 -11.55 26.48 -8.99
N GLY A 431 -12.44 25.51 -8.75
CA GLY A 431 -12.44 24.69 -7.56
C GLY A 431 -11.16 23.84 -7.40
N LEU A 432 -10.68 23.21 -8.49
CA LEU A 432 -9.42 22.48 -8.49
C LEU A 432 -8.22 23.38 -8.20
N MET A 433 -8.18 24.58 -8.80
CA MET A 433 -7.14 25.57 -8.51
C MET A 433 -7.18 26.01 -7.05
N GLY A 434 -8.39 26.28 -6.51
CA GLY A 434 -8.56 26.61 -5.09
C GLY A 434 -8.08 25.50 -4.16
N MET A 435 -8.42 24.23 -4.45
CA MET A 435 -7.92 23.09 -3.69
C MET A 435 -6.40 22.97 -3.77
N PHE A 436 -5.80 23.18 -4.94
CA PHE A 436 -4.36 23.13 -5.11
C PHE A 436 -3.65 24.23 -4.29
N VAL A 437 -4.17 25.47 -4.33
CA VAL A 437 -3.63 26.59 -3.53
C VAL A 437 -3.76 26.32 -2.04
N MET A 438 -4.90 25.79 -1.59
CA MET A 438 -5.07 25.39 -0.17
C MET A 438 -4.07 24.31 0.22
N CYS A 439 -3.91 23.26 -0.61
CA CYS A 439 -2.92 22.23 -0.34
C CYS A 439 -1.51 22.81 -0.25
N ALA A 440 -1.13 23.71 -1.16
CA ALA A 440 0.18 24.36 -1.15
C ALA A 440 0.37 25.20 0.13
N ALA A 441 -0.64 25.96 0.56
CA ALA A 441 -0.61 26.73 1.79
C ALA A 441 -0.40 25.82 3.03
N TYR A 442 -1.15 24.74 3.14
CA TYR A 442 -0.97 23.78 4.24
C TYR A 442 0.41 23.10 4.23
N LEU A 443 0.95 22.78 3.05
CA LEU A 443 2.29 22.17 2.94
C LEU A 443 3.42 23.12 3.33
N VAL A 444 3.24 24.41 3.12
CA VAL A 444 4.22 25.44 3.55
C VAL A 444 4.16 25.70 5.06
N ASP A 445 2.96 25.64 5.64
CA ASP A 445 2.74 25.91 7.07
C ASP A 445 3.05 24.70 7.95
N GLN A 446 2.83 23.48 7.46
CA GLN A 446 3.03 22.26 8.25
C GLN A 446 4.48 21.80 8.26
N THR A 447 4.91 21.30 9.42
CA THR A 447 6.11 20.48 9.53
C THR A 447 5.96 19.19 8.69
N TYR A 448 7.10 18.54 8.36
CA TYR A 448 7.13 17.29 7.61
C TYR A 448 6.11 16.27 8.12
N ASN A 449 5.15 15.91 7.27
CA ASN A 449 4.13 14.91 7.53
C ASN A 449 4.21 13.82 6.45
N PRO A 450 5.02 12.76 6.68
CA PRO A 450 5.22 11.70 5.72
C PRO A 450 3.94 10.91 5.45
N PHE A 451 3.92 10.16 4.36
CA PHE A 451 2.90 9.14 4.16
C PHE A 451 2.97 8.08 5.25
N LEU A 452 1.82 7.61 5.71
CA LEU A 452 1.75 6.55 6.74
C LEU A 452 2.59 5.32 6.38
N TYR A 453 2.67 5.00 5.09
CA TYR A 453 3.42 3.84 4.59
C TYR A 453 4.94 3.92 4.80
N PHE A 454 5.50 5.07 5.16
CA PHE A 454 6.92 5.18 5.55
C PHE A 454 7.20 4.61 6.93
N ASN A 455 6.17 4.38 7.71
CA ASN A 455 6.27 3.86 9.07
C ASN A 455 6.14 2.31 9.13
N PHE A 456 5.96 1.63 7.98
CA PHE A 456 5.69 0.19 7.92
C PHE A 456 6.73 -0.60 7.13
#